data_d4310ba71ca15cf71fc65e46d474f664
#
_entry.id   d4310ba71ca15cf71fc65e46d474f664
#
_cell.length_a   1.000
_cell.length_b   1.000
_cell.length_c   1.000
_cell.angle_alpha   90.00
_cell.angle_beta   90.00
_cell.angle_gamma   90.00
#
_symmetry.space_group_name_H-M   'P 1'
#
loop_
_entity.id
_entity.type
_entity.pdbx_description
1 polymer ?
#
loop_
_entity_poly.entity_id
_entity_poly.type
_entity_poly.pdbx_seq_one_letter_code
_entity_poly.pdbx_strand_id
1 'polypeptide(L)'
;MREAVLCPGSRSTPLAFALADAESAGRIALHVRVDERSAAFLALGLSAASDAPVAVVCTSGSAVANFHPAAVEARFNHRRVVFLTANRPPEMEGVGAQQTIVQRGIFAHDVVSELVMTPAGPEINSEEDSLGWNAHWRSALCRIMTQSAISAGPIHIDVPFREPLVPPTESPAVSPAVLPLLPAPWQGRRDGQPWTQYVPNYTLDLSRRTVVIAGQGSWEIPALAGVPTFCEPGGRTLGTIFNPLTPPALMSNSFTAPEQVVVVGKPTLHRSVTRLLADPSLTQIVVTAATSPTEWADVSGNATIAATSLTRTGECPQQWLAACAEVDGAARSHVLEVVAELRAEETASSAAPTTSSVSSVSAECAPVELPCGVDVAYAVGEVVAADPRMLLFVGSSNPVRDISLTHPELGPRCWVNRGASGIDGNISTASGLALHHSGPVIAFLGDLAAVHDSGGLLIPTLETAPRNLTIVVANDDGGGIFATLEQGAPAYATQFERLFGVPHGVNFASLAAGWGVEYRQCTVAELPTAIGEYAQHDSTYSQCEGTCPHDNLRPGVRFIEVRTQRQHRHELAATLSGWLGRPDQSGR
;
A
#
# COMPACT_ATOMS: atom_id res chain seq x y z
N MET A 1 31.02 -0.25 7.39
CA MET A 1 32.02 0.41 6.54
C MET A 1 32.96 1.19 7.45
N ARG A 2 34.26 0.97 7.32
CA ARG A 2 35.29 1.64 8.15
C ARG A 2 36.36 2.34 7.31
N GLU A 3 36.31 2.15 5.99
CA GLU A 3 37.26 2.73 5.06
C GLU A 3 36.52 3.28 3.84
N ALA A 4 37.03 4.37 3.28
CA ALA A 4 36.55 4.98 2.06
C ALA A 4 37.72 5.50 1.21
N VAL A 5 37.55 5.43 -0.11
CA VAL A 5 38.48 6.01 -1.08
C VAL A 5 37.78 7.16 -1.80
N LEU A 6 38.39 8.31 -1.89
CA LEU A 6 37.83 9.51 -2.52
C LEU A 6 38.66 9.94 -3.72
N CYS A 7 38.02 10.19 -4.85
CA CYS A 7 38.56 10.91 -5.97
C CYS A 7 38.07 12.38 -5.95
N PRO A 8 38.95 13.37 -6.01
CA PRO A 8 38.58 14.79 -5.98
C PRO A 8 37.68 15.17 -7.16
N GLY A 9 36.66 16.00 -6.91
CA GLY A 9 35.80 16.53 -7.96
C GLY A 9 34.74 17.48 -7.41
N SER A 10 34.32 18.44 -8.22
CA SER A 10 33.42 19.51 -7.76
C SER A 10 32.03 18.94 -7.33
N ARG A 11 31.42 18.08 -8.11
CA ARG A 11 30.08 17.58 -7.78
C ARG A 11 30.07 16.63 -6.57
N SER A 12 31.21 15.99 -6.27
CA SER A 12 31.36 15.13 -5.08
C SER A 12 31.77 15.90 -3.81
N THR A 13 31.84 17.21 -3.86
CA THR A 13 32.25 18.05 -2.70
C THR A 13 31.43 17.75 -1.43
N PRO A 14 30.08 17.63 -1.45
CA PRO A 14 29.33 17.30 -0.23
C PRO A 14 29.75 15.98 0.39
N LEU A 15 30.03 14.97 -0.43
CA LEU A 15 30.54 13.68 0.05
C LEU A 15 31.94 13.79 0.61
N ALA A 16 32.82 14.61 -0.03
CA ALA A 16 34.19 14.82 0.42
C ALA A 16 34.23 15.43 1.83
N PHE A 17 33.44 16.48 2.08
CA PHE A 17 33.34 17.08 3.42
C PHE A 17 32.77 16.09 4.46
N ALA A 18 31.69 15.37 4.12
CA ALA A 18 31.11 14.41 5.03
C ALA A 18 32.08 13.26 5.39
N LEU A 19 32.91 12.83 4.44
CA LEU A 19 33.95 11.81 4.68
C LEU A 19 35.08 12.37 5.54
N ALA A 20 35.54 13.62 5.31
CA ALA A 20 36.56 14.28 6.12
C ALA A 20 36.09 14.47 7.58
N ASP A 21 34.81 14.84 7.78
CA ASP A 21 34.21 14.92 9.11
C ASP A 21 34.14 13.54 9.80
N ALA A 22 33.82 12.52 9.05
CA ALA A 22 33.76 11.14 9.57
C ALA A 22 35.18 10.64 9.94
N GLU A 23 36.21 10.99 9.17
CA GLU A 23 37.60 10.68 9.49
C GLU A 23 38.06 11.44 10.74
N SER A 24 37.80 12.75 10.79
CA SER A 24 38.16 13.61 11.95
C SER A 24 37.49 13.10 13.25
N ALA A 25 36.30 12.50 13.14
CA ALA A 25 35.60 11.87 14.24
C ALA A 25 36.09 10.44 14.54
N GLY A 26 37.11 9.94 13.85
CA GLY A 26 37.70 8.59 14.04
C GLY A 26 36.73 7.43 13.63
N ARG A 27 35.74 7.74 12.79
CA ARG A 27 34.73 6.74 12.37
C ARG A 27 35.15 5.94 11.15
N ILE A 28 35.93 6.53 10.26
CA ILE A 28 36.49 5.90 9.04
C ILE A 28 37.95 6.26 8.86
N ALA A 29 38.68 5.48 8.05
CA ALA A 29 39.92 5.89 7.43
C ALA A 29 39.62 6.33 6.00
N LEU A 30 40.16 7.51 5.61
CA LEU A 30 39.94 8.11 4.30
C LEU A 30 41.21 8.04 3.46
N HIS A 31 41.12 7.52 2.25
CA HIS A 31 42.21 7.46 1.27
C HIS A 31 41.87 8.34 0.07
N VAL A 32 42.75 9.23 -0.33
CA VAL A 32 42.54 10.09 -1.50
C VAL A 32 43.39 9.60 -2.68
N ARG A 33 42.79 9.52 -3.86
CA ARG A 33 43.46 9.15 -5.12
C ARG A 33 42.98 10.04 -6.26
N VAL A 34 43.84 10.31 -7.22
CA VAL A 34 43.53 11.15 -8.38
C VAL A 34 42.91 10.33 -9.51
N ASP A 35 43.44 9.16 -9.77
CA ASP A 35 42.96 8.25 -10.83
C ASP A 35 41.82 7.37 -10.28
N GLU A 36 40.64 7.50 -10.85
CA GLU A 36 39.42 6.77 -10.41
C GLU A 36 39.55 5.27 -10.56
N ARG A 37 40.13 4.79 -11.62
CA ARG A 37 40.35 3.34 -11.83
C ARG A 37 41.25 2.78 -10.73
N SER A 38 42.35 3.43 -10.45
CA SER A 38 43.28 3.03 -9.36
C SER A 38 42.59 3.09 -7.99
N ALA A 39 41.79 4.12 -7.76
CA ALA A 39 41.00 4.30 -6.54
C ALA A 39 40.01 3.12 -6.32
N ALA A 40 39.31 2.72 -7.38
CA ALA A 40 38.34 1.64 -7.32
C ALA A 40 39.01 0.27 -7.02
N PHE A 41 40.19 0.01 -7.61
CA PHE A 41 40.97 -1.18 -7.29
C PHE A 41 41.59 -1.14 -5.87
N LEU A 42 41.92 0.05 -5.38
CA LEU A 42 42.33 0.20 -3.97
C LEU A 42 41.16 -0.17 -3.05
N ALA A 43 39.94 0.32 -3.31
CA ALA A 43 38.76 -0.03 -2.53
C ALA A 43 38.46 -1.55 -2.59
N LEU A 44 38.67 -2.18 -3.73
CA LEU A 44 38.57 -3.65 -3.87
C LEU A 44 39.59 -4.36 -2.96
N GLY A 45 40.84 -3.93 -2.97
CA GLY A 45 41.90 -4.49 -2.11
C GLY A 45 41.59 -4.32 -0.62
N LEU A 46 41.13 -3.14 -0.21
CA LEU A 46 40.72 -2.85 1.16
C LEU A 46 39.52 -3.73 1.58
N SER A 47 38.52 -3.90 0.69
CA SER A 47 37.38 -4.79 0.95
C SER A 47 37.81 -6.24 1.06
N ALA A 48 38.77 -6.67 0.26
CA ALA A 48 39.32 -8.03 0.32
C ALA A 48 40.10 -8.29 1.63
N ALA A 49 40.86 -7.31 2.08
CA ALA A 49 41.67 -7.43 3.30
C ALA A 49 40.85 -7.37 4.59
N SER A 50 39.80 -6.53 4.62
CA SER A 50 38.98 -6.31 5.82
C SER A 50 37.73 -7.20 5.89
N ASP A 51 37.37 -7.86 4.80
CA ASP A 51 36.07 -8.56 4.60
C ASP A 51 34.85 -7.70 4.92
N ALA A 52 34.99 -6.38 4.73
CA ALA A 52 33.99 -5.36 5.01
C ALA A 52 33.64 -4.55 3.76
N PRO A 53 32.46 -3.89 3.69
CA PRO A 53 32.17 -2.98 2.60
C PRO A 53 33.08 -1.75 2.66
N VAL A 54 33.62 -1.35 1.50
CA VAL A 54 34.46 -0.16 1.32
C VAL A 54 33.83 0.74 0.26
N ALA A 55 33.66 2.04 0.55
CA ALA A 55 33.18 2.99 -0.41
C ALA A 55 34.31 3.51 -1.31
N VAL A 56 34.01 3.70 -2.58
CA VAL A 56 34.81 4.53 -3.48
C VAL A 56 33.96 5.62 -4.08
N VAL A 57 34.43 6.85 -3.99
CA VAL A 57 33.67 8.07 -4.30
C VAL A 57 34.32 8.82 -5.45
N CYS A 58 33.52 9.21 -6.45
CA CYS A 58 33.96 10.09 -7.52
C CYS A 58 32.92 11.16 -7.87
N THR A 59 33.34 12.11 -8.66
CA THR A 59 32.45 13.08 -9.32
C THR A 59 31.69 12.43 -10.47
N SER A 60 30.86 13.20 -11.19
CA SER A 60 30.08 12.73 -12.34
C SER A 60 30.91 12.61 -13.63
N GLY A 61 30.32 12.06 -14.67
CA GLY A 61 30.91 11.99 -16.00
C GLY A 61 31.83 10.79 -16.20
N SER A 62 32.92 10.95 -16.95
CA SER A 62 33.87 9.86 -17.25
C SER A 62 34.53 9.24 -16.01
N ALA A 63 34.60 9.98 -14.89
CA ALA A 63 35.07 9.48 -13.61
C ALA A 63 34.33 8.19 -13.19
N VAL A 64 33.01 8.17 -13.36
CA VAL A 64 32.16 6.99 -13.05
C VAL A 64 32.52 5.81 -13.94
N ALA A 65 32.69 6.04 -15.24
CA ALA A 65 33.05 4.99 -16.19
C ALA A 65 34.40 4.31 -15.87
N ASN A 66 35.34 5.05 -15.29
CA ASN A 66 36.63 4.53 -14.88
C ASN A 66 36.54 3.54 -13.69
N PHE A 67 35.42 3.50 -12.98
CA PHE A 67 35.19 2.49 -11.94
C PHE A 67 34.84 1.11 -12.49
N HIS A 68 34.38 1.04 -13.75
CA HIS A 68 33.80 -0.19 -14.30
C HIS A 68 34.75 -1.41 -14.27
N PRO A 69 36.05 -1.31 -14.61
CA PRO A 69 36.94 -2.46 -14.50
C PRO A 69 37.00 -3.07 -13.09
N ALA A 70 36.96 -2.23 -12.05
CA ALA A 70 36.93 -2.69 -10.68
C ALA A 70 35.55 -3.23 -10.26
N ALA A 71 34.46 -2.73 -10.86
CA ALA A 71 33.12 -3.27 -10.63
C ALA A 71 33.01 -4.73 -11.15
N VAL A 72 33.52 -4.97 -12.37
CA VAL A 72 33.63 -6.32 -12.92
C VAL A 72 34.40 -7.24 -11.96
N GLU A 73 35.59 -6.84 -11.55
CA GLU A 73 36.45 -7.64 -10.68
C GLU A 73 35.80 -7.88 -9.31
N ALA A 74 35.19 -6.85 -8.71
CA ALA A 74 34.49 -6.95 -7.43
C ALA A 74 33.30 -7.94 -7.52
N ARG A 75 32.59 -7.92 -8.65
CA ARG A 75 31.44 -8.81 -8.89
C ARG A 75 31.84 -10.27 -8.89
N PHE A 76 32.88 -10.61 -9.64
CA PHE A 76 33.34 -12.00 -9.78
C PHE A 76 34.14 -12.50 -8.57
N ASN A 77 34.76 -11.59 -7.81
CA ASN A 77 35.43 -11.93 -6.54
C ASN A 77 34.52 -11.83 -5.31
N HIS A 78 33.23 -11.57 -5.50
CA HIS A 78 32.26 -11.47 -4.40
C HIS A 78 32.68 -10.45 -3.32
N ARG A 79 33.19 -9.27 -3.75
CA ARG A 79 33.65 -8.21 -2.85
C ARG A 79 32.63 -7.08 -2.75
N ARG A 80 32.44 -6.60 -1.53
CA ARG A 80 31.44 -5.57 -1.22
C ARG A 80 32.04 -4.17 -1.41
N VAL A 81 32.25 -3.77 -2.67
CA VAL A 81 32.63 -2.39 -3.01
C VAL A 81 31.37 -1.57 -3.22
N VAL A 82 31.30 -0.39 -2.58
CA VAL A 82 30.21 0.57 -2.74
C VAL A 82 30.69 1.68 -3.67
N PHE A 83 30.27 1.63 -4.94
CA PHE A 83 30.52 2.68 -5.91
C PHE A 83 29.56 3.83 -5.64
N LEU A 84 30.05 4.90 -4.99
CA LEU A 84 29.28 6.07 -4.59
C LEU A 84 29.60 7.23 -5.53
N THR A 85 28.73 7.47 -6.50
CA THR A 85 28.98 8.44 -7.58
C THR A 85 28.15 9.69 -7.39
N ALA A 86 28.79 10.86 -7.41
CA ALA A 86 28.04 12.10 -7.43
C ALA A 86 27.48 12.40 -8.82
N ASN A 87 26.27 12.96 -8.89
CA ASN A 87 25.61 13.29 -10.14
C ASN A 87 24.98 14.69 -10.11
N ARG A 88 24.60 15.19 -11.29
CA ARG A 88 23.72 16.35 -11.43
C ARG A 88 22.30 15.96 -11.03
N PRO A 89 21.50 16.92 -10.55
CA PRO A 89 20.11 16.66 -10.27
C PRO A 89 19.32 16.43 -11.57
N PRO A 90 18.15 15.76 -11.50
CA PRO A 90 17.38 15.35 -12.68
C PRO A 90 17.08 16.48 -13.68
N GLU A 91 16.86 17.70 -13.18
CA GLU A 91 16.59 18.88 -14.01
C GLU A 91 17.78 19.31 -14.90
N MET A 92 18.97 18.79 -14.65
CA MET A 92 20.16 19.04 -15.45
C MET A 92 20.52 17.89 -16.39
N GLU A 93 19.77 16.80 -16.38
CA GLU A 93 19.99 15.69 -17.30
C GLU A 93 19.38 15.97 -18.70
N GLY A 94 20.08 15.58 -19.76
CA GLY A 94 19.59 15.72 -21.13
C GLY A 94 19.57 17.15 -21.71
N VAL A 95 19.98 18.16 -20.95
CA VAL A 95 19.96 19.57 -21.37
C VAL A 95 21.35 20.10 -21.77
N GLY A 96 22.33 19.22 -21.95
CA GLY A 96 23.70 19.62 -22.34
C GLY A 96 24.51 20.21 -21.18
N ALA A 97 24.14 19.96 -19.93
CA ALA A 97 24.90 20.43 -18.78
C ALA A 97 26.31 19.83 -18.77
N GLN A 98 27.28 20.63 -18.36
CA GLN A 98 28.69 20.23 -18.35
C GLN A 98 28.92 18.97 -17.52
N GLN A 99 29.71 18.03 -18.06
CA GLN A 99 30.14 16.79 -17.38
C GLN A 99 28.95 15.96 -16.87
N THR A 100 27.87 15.92 -17.66
CA THR A 100 26.65 15.16 -17.37
C THR A 100 26.53 14.00 -18.36
N ILE A 101 26.36 12.79 -17.84
CA ILE A 101 26.12 11.57 -18.59
C ILE A 101 24.95 10.80 -17.94
N VAL A 102 24.41 9.83 -18.62
CA VAL A 102 23.46 8.88 -18.03
C VAL A 102 24.25 7.90 -17.13
N GLN A 103 24.23 8.12 -15.83
CA GLN A 103 24.94 7.28 -14.85
C GLN A 103 24.14 6.06 -14.44
N ARG A 104 22.80 6.14 -14.51
CA ARG A 104 21.93 5.01 -14.23
C ARG A 104 22.23 3.85 -15.17
N GLY A 105 22.45 2.67 -14.58
CA GLY A 105 22.74 1.43 -15.34
C GLY A 105 24.15 1.36 -15.94
N ILE A 106 25.06 2.30 -15.60
CA ILE A 106 26.41 2.35 -16.19
C ILE A 106 27.24 1.10 -15.91
N PHE A 107 27.01 0.43 -14.80
CA PHE A 107 27.67 -0.83 -14.44
C PHE A 107 26.89 -2.07 -14.87
N ALA A 108 25.70 -1.91 -15.47
CA ALA A 108 24.87 -2.99 -15.97
C ALA A 108 24.73 -4.17 -14.95
N HIS A 109 25.19 -5.36 -15.32
CA HIS A 109 25.13 -6.55 -14.48
C HIS A 109 26.33 -6.74 -13.55
N ASP A 110 27.30 -5.83 -13.59
CA ASP A 110 28.53 -5.94 -12.80
C ASP A 110 28.40 -5.38 -11.37
N VAL A 111 27.20 -4.95 -11.00
CA VAL A 111 26.78 -4.68 -9.62
C VAL A 111 25.58 -5.54 -9.26
N VAL A 112 25.45 -5.93 -7.99
CA VAL A 112 24.32 -6.75 -7.51
C VAL A 112 23.04 -5.94 -7.33
N SER A 113 23.17 -4.63 -7.16
CA SER A 113 22.04 -3.69 -7.05
C SER A 113 22.50 -2.25 -7.33
N GLU A 114 21.56 -1.44 -7.79
CA GLU A 114 21.75 -0.01 -8.03
C GLU A 114 20.69 0.80 -7.29
N LEU A 115 21.08 1.95 -6.76
CA LEU A 115 20.19 2.93 -6.13
C LEU A 115 20.53 4.33 -6.67
N VAL A 116 19.55 5.01 -7.23
CA VAL A 116 19.63 6.44 -7.47
C VAL A 116 18.95 7.15 -6.30
N MET A 117 19.74 7.91 -5.54
CA MET A 117 19.23 8.67 -4.40
C MET A 117 18.34 9.82 -4.87
N THR A 118 17.23 10.02 -4.20
CA THR A 118 16.40 11.20 -4.46
C THR A 118 17.08 12.42 -3.81
N PRO A 119 17.40 13.48 -4.57
CA PRO A 119 17.90 14.71 -3.97
C PRO A 119 16.82 15.34 -3.10
N ALA A 120 17.22 15.94 -1.98
CA ALA A 120 16.29 16.71 -1.16
C ALA A 120 15.58 17.77 -2.00
N GLY A 121 14.32 18.00 -1.72
CA GLY A 121 13.56 19.09 -2.35
C GLY A 121 14.15 20.45 -2.00
N PRO A 122 13.87 21.50 -2.80
CA PRO A 122 14.36 22.87 -2.52
C PRO A 122 13.75 23.46 -1.24
N GLU A 123 12.71 22.87 -0.72
CA GLU A 123 11.94 23.37 0.42
C GLU A 123 12.06 22.41 1.61
N ILE A 124 13.21 22.42 2.27
CA ILE A 124 13.30 21.89 3.63
C ILE A 124 13.09 23.08 4.56
N ASN A 125 11.86 23.27 5.00
CA ASN A 125 11.46 24.45 5.77
C ASN A 125 11.30 24.17 7.27
N SER A 126 11.41 22.90 7.67
CA SER A 126 11.23 22.49 9.06
C SER A 126 12.20 21.37 9.45
N GLU A 127 12.35 21.16 10.76
CA GLU A 127 13.06 20.01 11.31
C GLU A 127 12.35 18.69 10.95
N GLU A 128 11.02 18.70 10.88
CA GLU A 128 10.20 17.55 10.50
C GLU A 128 10.48 17.12 9.06
N ASP A 129 10.57 18.07 8.11
CA ASP A 129 10.94 17.78 6.72
C ASP A 129 12.33 17.13 6.65
N SER A 130 13.28 17.65 7.42
CA SER A 130 14.66 17.12 7.49
C SER A 130 14.69 15.71 8.05
N LEU A 131 13.91 15.43 9.09
CA LEU A 131 13.78 14.08 9.68
C LEU A 131 13.15 13.11 8.69
N GLY A 132 12.13 13.53 7.95
CA GLY A 132 11.47 12.75 6.91
C GLY A 132 12.45 12.35 5.79
N TRP A 133 13.26 13.29 5.29
CA TRP A 133 14.29 13.00 4.29
C TRP A 133 15.36 12.05 4.81
N ASN A 134 15.84 12.25 6.04
CA ASN A 134 16.80 11.35 6.66
C ASN A 134 16.24 9.92 6.80
N ALA A 135 14.99 9.77 7.22
CA ALA A 135 14.34 8.48 7.32
C ALA A 135 14.24 7.77 5.96
N HIS A 136 13.82 8.51 4.92
CA HIS A 136 13.74 7.99 3.56
C HIS A 136 15.09 7.51 3.03
N TRP A 137 16.14 8.34 3.15
CA TRP A 137 17.48 7.96 2.71
C TRP A 137 18.04 6.77 3.48
N ARG A 138 17.86 6.75 4.81
CA ARG A 138 18.26 5.59 5.63
C ARG A 138 17.59 4.31 5.17
N SER A 139 16.27 4.34 4.99
CA SER A 139 15.50 3.18 4.54
C SER A 139 16.01 2.65 3.20
N ALA A 140 16.27 3.52 2.23
CA ALA A 140 16.81 3.14 0.93
C ALA A 140 18.24 2.54 1.05
N LEU A 141 19.12 3.21 1.80
CA LEU A 141 20.50 2.75 2.02
C LEU A 141 20.55 1.41 2.77
N CYS A 142 19.68 1.20 3.77
CA CYS A 142 19.61 -0.07 4.49
C CYS A 142 19.28 -1.22 3.55
N ARG A 143 18.32 -1.05 2.64
CA ARG A 143 17.94 -2.08 1.68
C ARG A 143 19.09 -2.45 0.74
N ILE A 144 19.73 -1.46 0.11
CA ILE A 144 20.82 -1.76 -0.84
C ILE A 144 22.07 -2.33 -0.14
N MET A 145 22.39 -1.85 1.06
CA MET A 145 23.50 -2.38 1.85
C MET A 145 23.23 -3.83 2.30
N THR A 146 21.99 -4.15 2.65
CA THR A 146 21.55 -5.51 2.97
C THR A 146 21.64 -6.40 1.73
N GLN A 147 21.25 -5.91 0.54
CA GLN A 147 21.40 -6.62 -0.72
C GLN A 147 22.88 -6.95 -1.02
N SER A 148 23.78 -5.98 -0.84
CA SER A 148 25.23 -6.19 -0.96
C SER A 148 25.74 -7.29 -0.02
N ALA A 149 25.25 -7.31 1.22
CA ALA A 149 25.65 -8.29 2.21
C ALA A 149 25.14 -9.70 1.88
N ILE A 150 23.87 -9.83 1.46
CA ILE A 150 23.26 -11.13 1.12
C ILE A 150 23.88 -11.72 -0.15
N SER A 151 24.08 -10.90 -1.19
CA SER A 151 24.64 -11.34 -2.47
C SER A 151 26.16 -11.39 -2.49
N ALA A 152 26.83 -10.96 -1.43
CA ALA A 152 28.27 -10.83 -1.34
C ALA A 152 28.86 -10.16 -2.59
N GLY A 153 28.41 -8.93 -2.91
CA GLY A 153 28.82 -8.28 -4.15
C GLY A 153 28.76 -6.73 -4.11
N PRO A 154 29.33 -6.09 -5.15
CA PRO A 154 29.37 -4.64 -5.24
C PRO A 154 28.00 -4.03 -5.53
N ILE A 155 27.82 -2.78 -5.11
CA ILE A 155 26.62 -1.96 -5.36
C ILE A 155 27.00 -0.60 -5.92
N HIS A 156 26.06 -0.02 -6.68
CA HIS A 156 26.14 1.34 -7.16
C HIS A 156 25.12 2.24 -6.44
N ILE A 157 25.58 3.36 -5.93
CA ILE A 157 24.73 4.40 -5.33
C ILE A 157 25.04 5.71 -6.04
N ASP A 158 24.11 6.15 -6.88
CA ASP A 158 24.19 7.41 -7.60
C ASP A 158 23.51 8.52 -6.79
N VAL A 159 24.25 9.59 -6.49
CA VAL A 159 23.84 10.65 -5.57
C VAL A 159 23.77 11.99 -6.28
N PRO A 160 22.58 12.42 -6.72
CA PRO A 160 22.40 13.73 -7.32
C PRO A 160 22.48 14.84 -6.27
N PHE A 161 23.26 15.88 -6.56
CA PHE A 161 23.40 17.07 -5.72
C PHE A 161 22.95 18.33 -6.44
N ARG A 162 22.15 19.15 -5.77
CA ARG A 162 21.89 20.55 -6.12
C ARG A 162 22.93 21.47 -5.50
N GLU A 163 23.10 22.64 -6.07
CA GLU A 163 23.90 23.67 -5.44
C GLU A 163 23.16 24.34 -4.27
N PRO A 164 23.88 24.81 -3.24
CA PRO A 164 25.33 24.88 -3.11
C PRO A 164 26.01 23.56 -2.76
N LEU A 165 27.21 23.31 -3.30
CA LEU A 165 27.99 22.09 -3.09
C LEU A 165 28.95 22.18 -1.90
N VAL A 166 29.15 23.37 -1.39
CA VAL A 166 30.01 23.64 -0.22
C VAL A 166 29.14 24.07 0.95
N PRO A 167 29.53 23.73 2.20
CA PRO A 167 28.84 24.27 3.36
C PRO A 167 28.94 25.79 3.36
N PRO A 168 27.93 26.50 3.89
CA PRO A 168 28.00 27.94 4.03
C PRO A 168 29.19 28.28 4.92
N THR A 169 30.08 29.13 4.41
CA THR A 169 31.12 29.74 5.25
C THR A 169 30.42 30.68 6.23
N GLU A 170 30.81 30.66 7.49
CA GLU A 170 30.38 31.62 8.50
C GLU A 170 30.75 33.03 8.06
N SER A 171 29.98 33.62 7.19
CA SER A 171 30.04 35.03 6.87
C SER A 171 29.10 35.77 7.80
N PRO A 172 29.55 36.73 8.61
CA PRO A 172 28.70 37.44 9.58
C PRO A 172 27.51 38.17 8.98
N ALA A 173 27.40 38.20 7.66
CA ALA A 173 26.35 38.91 6.92
C ALA A 173 25.17 38.02 6.45
N VAL A 174 25.26 36.70 6.59
CA VAL A 174 24.14 35.78 6.27
C VAL A 174 23.56 35.27 7.57
N SER A 175 22.37 35.73 7.87
CA SER A 175 21.62 35.31 9.06
C SER A 175 21.59 33.78 9.19
N PRO A 176 21.88 33.21 10.38
CA PRO A 176 21.86 31.77 10.62
C PRO A 176 20.49 31.09 10.40
N ALA A 177 19.50 31.87 9.96
CA ALA A 177 18.11 31.41 9.79
C ALA A 177 17.84 30.62 8.49
N VAL A 178 18.85 30.39 7.63
CA VAL A 178 18.58 29.90 6.26
C VAL A 178 18.98 28.44 6.02
N LEU A 179 19.67 27.78 6.93
CA LEU A 179 19.87 26.34 6.87
C LEU A 179 19.47 25.73 8.21
N PRO A 180 18.33 25.09 8.32
CA PRO A 180 18.09 24.26 9.47
C PRO A 180 19.25 23.27 9.54
N LEU A 181 19.96 23.25 10.67
CA LEU A 181 20.94 22.22 10.98
C LEU A 181 20.22 20.88 10.78
N LEU A 182 20.54 20.22 9.65
CA LEU A 182 19.97 18.91 9.40
C LEU A 182 20.29 18.04 10.62
N PRO A 183 19.30 17.46 11.28
CA PRO A 183 19.57 16.60 12.41
C PRO A 183 20.53 15.50 11.96
N ALA A 184 21.37 15.03 12.88
CA ALA A 184 22.28 13.94 12.57
C ALA A 184 21.52 12.78 11.89
N PRO A 185 22.08 12.07 10.90
CA PRO A 185 21.36 11.10 10.07
C PRO A 185 20.61 10.01 10.87
N TRP A 186 20.98 9.78 12.11
CA TRP A 186 20.36 8.82 13.04
C TRP A 186 19.36 9.45 14.04
N GLN A 187 19.16 10.77 14.01
CA GLN A 187 18.12 11.40 14.84
C GLN A 187 16.72 11.05 14.31
N GLY A 188 15.74 11.08 15.20
CA GLY A 188 14.36 10.77 14.90
C GLY A 188 13.95 9.32 15.20
N ARG A 189 14.88 8.47 15.64
CA ARG A 189 14.57 7.13 16.19
C ARG A 189 14.77 7.13 17.69
N ARG A 190 13.76 6.65 18.45
CA ARG A 190 13.81 6.59 19.93
C ARG A 190 14.84 5.59 20.45
N ASP A 191 15.10 4.51 19.72
CA ASP A 191 16.08 3.50 20.09
C ASP A 191 17.55 3.95 19.86
N GLY A 192 17.75 5.14 19.30
CA GLY A 192 19.07 5.68 18.98
C GLY A 192 19.84 4.90 17.91
N GLN A 193 19.22 3.88 17.30
CA GLN A 193 19.87 3.09 16.25
C GLN A 193 19.82 3.83 14.91
N PRO A 194 20.94 3.93 14.20
CA PRO A 194 20.99 4.68 12.95
C PRO A 194 20.33 3.97 11.77
N TRP A 195 20.19 2.63 11.82
CA TRP A 195 19.85 1.79 10.67
C TRP A 195 18.74 0.78 10.98
N THR A 196 17.94 0.42 9.96
CA THR A 196 17.13 -0.80 10.00
C THR A 196 18.07 -2.00 10.11
N GLN A 197 17.90 -2.81 11.14
CA GLN A 197 18.70 -4.00 11.32
C GLN A 197 18.05 -5.17 10.57
N TYR A 198 18.80 -5.81 9.67
CA TYR A 198 18.36 -7.06 9.06
C TYR A 198 18.72 -8.23 9.97
N VAL A 199 17.69 -8.88 10.50
CA VAL A 199 17.82 -10.04 11.39
C VAL A 199 16.98 -11.17 10.79
N PRO A 200 17.57 -12.10 10.00
CA PRO A 200 16.81 -13.12 9.27
C PRO A 200 15.83 -13.90 10.14
N ASN A 201 16.26 -14.29 11.33
CA ASN A 201 15.44 -15.02 12.30
C ASN A 201 15.29 -14.15 13.54
N TYR A 202 14.22 -13.37 13.60
CA TYR A 202 13.98 -12.45 14.71
C TYR A 202 13.09 -13.10 15.77
N THR A 203 13.47 -12.95 17.05
CA THR A 203 12.64 -13.39 18.18
C THR A 203 11.84 -12.22 18.68
N LEU A 204 10.53 -12.26 18.46
CA LEU A 204 9.57 -11.24 18.88
C LEU A 204 9.19 -11.43 20.34
N ASP A 205 9.38 -10.41 21.15
CA ASP A 205 8.92 -10.39 22.54
C ASP A 205 7.47 -9.92 22.63
N LEU A 206 6.55 -10.85 22.81
CA LEU A 206 5.11 -10.57 22.94
C LEU A 206 4.70 -10.12 24.35
N SER A 207 5.60 -10.03 25.33
CA SER A 207 5.28 -9.34 26.59
C SER A 207 5.09 -7.83 26.38
N ARG A 208 5.58 -7.30 25.27
CA ARG A 208 5.32 -5.95 24.78
C ARG A 208 3.99 -5.88 24.03
N ARG A 209 3.28 -4.78 24.18
CA ARG A 209 2.00 -4.52 23.49
C ARG A 209 2.22 -4.45 21.98
N THR A 210 1.77 -5.49 21.30
CA THR A 210 2.08 -5.74 19.88
C THR A 210 0.81 -5.74 19.03
N VAL A 211 0.82 -4.99 17.94
CA VAL A 211 -0.18 -5.10 16.85
C VAL A 211 0.47 -5.59 15.58
N VAL A 212 -0.32 -6.21 14.70
CA VAL A 212 0.13 -6.68 13.39
C VAL A 212 -0.62 -5.94 12.30
N ILE A 213 0.06 -5.61 11.22
CA ILE A 213 -0.54 -5.15 9.98
C ILE A 213 -0.26 -6.20 8.90
N ALA A 214 -1.31 -6.88 8.45
CA ALA A 214 -1.25 -7.88 7.39
C ALA A 214 -1.77 -7.25 6.09
N GLY A 215 -0.86 -6.73 5.28
CA GLY A 215 -1.18 -6.09 4.01
C GLY A 215 -1.21 -7.06 2.83
N GLN A 216 -1.28 -6.51 1.62
CA GLN A 216 -1.25 -7.30 0.39
C GLN A 216 -0.03 -8.22 0.33
N GLY A 217 -0.28 -9.49 0.02
CA GLY A 217 0.77 -10.53 -0.07
C GLY A 217 1.30 -10.99 1.28
N SER A 218 0.64 -10.67 2.38
CA SER A 218 0.95 -11.25 3.70
C SER A 218 0.63 -12.75 3.74
N TRP A 219 1.27 -13.45 4.65
CA TRP A 219 1.09 -14.89 4.87
C TRP A 219 0.97 -15.21 6.36
N GLU A 220 0.51 -16.40 6.65
CA GLU A 220 0.35 -16.88 8.01
C GLU A 220 1.70 -17.13 8.68
N ILE A 221 1.91 -16.49 9.84
CA ILE A 221 3.11 -16.65 10.66
C ILE A 221 2.69 -17.18 12.04
N PRO A 222 3.07 -18.41 12.41
CA PRO A 222 2.64 -19.01 13.68
C PRO A 222 2.98 -18.18 14.93
N ALA A 223 4.10 -17.45 14.89
CA ALA A 223 4.50 -16.57 15.99
C ALA A 223 3.51 -15.43 16.27
N LEU A 224 2.65 -15.09 15.31
CA LEU A 224 1.67 -13.99 15.38
C LEU A 224 0.24 -14.47 15.71
N ALA A 225 0.06 -15.76 15.99
CA ALA A 225 -1.25 -16.31 16.32
C ALA A 225 -1.86 -15.61 17.55
N GLY A 226 -3.11 -15.12 17.40
CA GLY A 226 -3.87 -14.44 18.45
C GLY A 226 -3.47 -12.99 18.72
N VAL A 227 -2.49 -12.42 18.01
CA VAL A 227 -2.09 -11.02 18.15
C VAL A 227 -3.11 -10.10 17.44
N PRO A 228 -3.52 -8.95 18.03
CA PRO A 228 -4.40 -7.98 17.36
C PRO A 228 -3.85 -7.59 15.99
N THR A 229 -4.66 -7.77 14.94
CA THR A 229 -4.20 -7.67 13.54
C THR A 229 -5.14 -6.84 12.69
N PHE A 230 -4.62 -5.84 12.02
CA PHE A 230 -5.30 -5.12 10.94
C PHE A 230 -5.01 -5.83 9.61
N CYS A 231 -5.97 -6.65 9.16
CA CYS A 231 -5.81 -7.46 7.95
C CYS A 231 -6.52 -6.79 6.77
N GLU A 232 -5.76 -6.44 5.74
CA GLU A 232 -6.35 -5.96 4.48
C GLU A 232 -6.98 -7.13 3.70
N PRO A 233 -8.06 -6.90 2.92
CA PRO A 233 -8.61 -7.91 2.02
C PRO A 233 -7.53 -8.49 1.10
N GLY A 234 -7.47 -9.82 1.03
CA GLY A 234 -6.41 -10.56 0.34
C GLY A 234 -5.15 -10.80 1.16
N GLY A 235 -5.04 -10.25 2.36
CA GLY A 235 -4.00 -10.59 3.33
C GLY A 235 -4.30 -11.92 4.03
N ARG A 236 -3.25 -12.54 4.60
CA ARG A 236 -3.39 -13.78 5.40
C ARG A 236 -2.75 -13.59 6.76
N THR A 237 -3.43 -14.06 7.80
CA THR A 237 -2.95 -13.93 9.20
C THR A 237 -3.53 -15.03 10.08
N LEU A 238 -2.83 -15.35 11.17
CA LEU A 238 -3.31 -16.14 12.30
C LEU A 238 -3.67 -15.25 13.51
N GLY A 239 -3.52 -13.94 13.38
CA GLY A 239 -3.86 -12.99 14.42
C GLY A 239 -5.36 -12.76 14.57
N THR A 240 -5.78 -12.10 15.65
CA THR A 240 -7.15 -11.67 15.88
C THR A 240 -7.45 -10.43 15.05
N ILE A 241 -8.39 -10.50 14.12
CA ILE A 241 -8.65 -9.44 13.15
C ILE A 241 -9.46 -8.30 13.81
N PHE A 242 -8.91 -7.10 13.70
CA PHE A 242 -9.47 -5.84 14.20
C PHE A 242 -9.95 -4.96 13.04
N ASN A 243 -10.94 -4.10 13.34
CA ASN A 243 -11.46 -3.12 12.40
C ASN A 243 -10.41 -2.04 12.07
N PRO A 244 -10.25 -1.62 10.82
CA PRO A 244 -9.28 -0.59 10.44
C PRO A 244 -9.58 0.82 10.99
N LEU A 245 -10.71 1.06 11.63
CA LEU A 245 -10.98 2.30 12.37
C LEU A 245 -10.36 2.31 13.77
N THR A 246 -9.99 1.17 14.33
CA THR A 246 -9.50 1.01 15.71
C THR A 246 -8.17 1.75 15.99
N PRO A 247 -7.18 1.87 15.07
CA PRO A 247 -5.85 2.39 15.40
C PRO A 247 -5.83 3.79 16.06
N PRO A 248 -6.57 4.80 15.59
CA PRO A 248 -6.55 6.12 16.23
C PRO A 248 -7.03 6.09 17.69
N ALA A 249 -8.04 5.27 17.98
CA ALA A 249 -8.56 5.10 19.35
C ALA A 249 -7.58 4.36 20.26
N LEU A 250 -6.88 3.33 19.76
CA LEU A 250 -5.81 2.67 20.50
C LEU A 250 -4.69 3.65 20.86
N MET A 251 -4.27 4.49 19.90
CA MET A 251 -3.19 5.46 20.10
C MET A 251 -3.57 6.62 21.02
N SER A 252 -4.85 6.92 21.17
CA SER A 252 -5.33 8.03 22.02
C SER A 252 -5.20 7.76 23.53
N ASN A 253 -5.00 6.50 23.92
CA ASN A 253 -4.89 6.08 25.31
C ASN A 253 -3.56 5.35 25.56
N SER A 254 -2.77 5.84 26.50
CA SER A 254 -1.45 5.25 26.82
C SER A 254 -1.49 3.79 27.27
N PHE A 255 -2.61 3.31 27.80
CA PHE A 255 -2.78 1.91 28.19
C PHE A 255 -3.00 1.01 26.98
N THR A 256 -3.82 1.44 25.99
CA THR A 256 -4.12 0.66 24.78
C THR A 256 -3.10 0.86 23.67
N ALA A 257 -2.34 1.95 23.68
CA ALA A 257 -1.32 2.23 22.66
C ALA A 257 -0.31 1.08 22.56
N PRO A 258 -0.06 0.54 21.35
CA PRO A 258 0.97 -0.47 21.13
C PRO A 258 2.37 0.11 21.37
N GLU A 259 3.33 -0.75 21.65
CA GLU A 259 4.76 -0.42 21.78
C GLU A 259 5.54 -0.88 20.56
N GLN A 260 4.98 -1.83 19.84
CA GLN A 260 5.58 -2.34 18.60
C GLN A 260 4.53 -2.76 17.59
N VAL A 261 4.90 -2.68 16.32
CA VAL A 261 4.07 -3.08 15.19
C VAL A 261 4.85 -4.05 14.30
N VAL A 262 4.20 -5.16 13.95
CA VAL A 262 4.73 -6.12 12.99
C VAL A 262 4.02 -5.94 11.66
N VAL A 263 4.76 -5.73 10.59
CA VAL A 263 4.23 -5.53 9.23
C VAL A 263 4.56 -6.75 8.39
N VAL A 264 3.53 -7.38 7.82
CA VAL A 264 3.67 -8.51 6.90
C VAL A 264 3.00 -8.13 5.58
N GLY A 265 3.73 -8.24 4.47
CA GLY A 265 3.24 -7.78 3.16
C GLY A 265 3.25 -6.26 3.00
N LYS A 266 2.42 -5.73 2.09
CA LYS A 266 2.35 -4.30 1.73
C LYS A 266 1.04 -3.68 2.20
N PRO A 267 0.99 -2.96 3.33
CA PRO A 267 -0.20 -2.24 3.77
C PRO A 267 -0.39 -0.97 2.92
N THR A 268 -1.57 -0.83 2.31
CA THR A 268 -1.83 0.27 1.35
C THR A 268 -3.25 0.82 1.41
N LEU A 269 -4.12 0.29 2.29
CA LEU A 269 -5.56 0.52 2.14
C LEU A 269 -6.09 1.66 3.00
N HIS A 270 -5.85 1.63 4.32
CA HIS A 270 -6.42 2.57 5.27
C HIS A 270 -5.38 3.52 5.85
N ARG A 271 -5.64 4.83 5.75
CA ARG A 271 -4.77 5.87 6.34
C ARG A 271 -4.67 5.75 7.87
N SER A 272 -5.76 5.32 8.54
CA SER A 272 -5.77 5.05 9.98
C SER A 272 -4.73 4.02 10.39
N VAL A 273 -4.59 2.96 9.61
CA VAL A 273 -3.62 1.87 9.83
C VAL A 273 -2.20 2.32 9.44
N THR A 274 -2.03 2.96 8.28
CA THR A 274 -0.70 3.39 7.83
C THR A 274 -0.10 4.52 8.68
N ARG A 275 -0.91 5.29 9.39
CA ARG A 275 -0.42 6.27 10.38
C ARG A 275 0.36 5.64 11.54
N LEU A 276 0.06 4.40 11.91
CA LEU A 276 0.90 3.67 12.88
C LEU A 276 2.36 3.55 12.40
N LEU A 277 2.56 3.39 11.09
CA LEU A 277 3.90 3.28 10.49
C LEU A 277 4.64 4.62 10.42
N ALA A 278 3.92 5.73 10.49
CA ALA A 278 4.50 7.06 10.54
C ALA A 278 4.96 7.45 11.96
N ASP A 279 4.51 6.75 13.01
CA ASP A 279 4.88 7.04 14.39
C ASP A 279 6.28 6.48 14.71
N PRO A 280 7.31 7.34 14.86
CA PRO A 280 8.67 6.90 15.15
C PRO A 280 8.82 6.36 16.58
N SER A 281 7.80 6.48 17.41
CA SER A 281 7.80 5.96 18.78
C SER A 281 7.58 4.45 18.84
N LEU A 282 7.01 3.88 17.79
CA LEU A 282 6.75 2.45 17.70
C LEU A 282 7.99 1.70 17.18
N THR A 283 8.31 0.58 17.82
CA THR A 283 9.29 -0.35 17.25
C THR A 283 8.64 -1.07 16.08
N GLN A 284 9.14 -0.86 14.86
CA GLN A 284 8.58 -1.47 13.66
C GLN A 284 9.41 -2.67 13.21
N ILE A 285 8.77 -3.81 13.15
CA ILE A 285 9.33 -5.06 12.66
C ILE A 285 8.68 -5.37 11.31
N VAL A 286 9.43 -5.30 10.22
CA VAL A 286 8.93 -5.65 8.88
C VAL A 286 9.35 -7.07 8.53
N VAL A 287 8.40 -7.88 8.07
CA VAL A 287 8.65 -9.27 7.69
C VAL A 287 8.51 -9.41 6.18
N THR A 288 9.55 -9.91 5.55
CA THR A 288 9.64 -10.10 4.11
C THR A 288 9.87 -11.56 3.74
N ALA A 289 9.53 -11.95 2.52
CA ALA A 289 9.75 -13.32 2.06
C ALA A 289 11.25 -13.63 1.98
N ALA A 290 11.64 -14.86 2.32
CA ALA A 290 13.03 -15.30 2.24
C ALA A 290 13.60 -15.23 0.79
N THR A 291 12.72 -15.30 -0.21
CA THR A 291 13.07 -15.15 -1.64
C THR A 291 13.34 -13.70 -2.06
N SER A 292 12.83 -12.72 -1.29
CA SER A 292 12.97 -11.28 -1.54
C SER A 292 13.31 -10.55 -0.24
N PRO A 293 14.44 -10.84 0.40
CA PRO A 293 14.71 -10.41 1.77
C PRO A 293 14.93 -8.90 1.94
N THR A 294 15.06 -8.16 0.86
CA THR A 294 15.24 -6.70 0.85
C THR A 294 14.00 -5.92 0.40
N GLU A 295 12.92 -6.63 0.03
CA GLU A 295 11.68 -6.03 -0.48
C GLU A 295 10.64 -5.81 0.63
N TRP A 296 11.05 -5.30 1.78
CA TRP A 296 10.11 -4.96 2.85
C TRP A 296 9.39 -3.63 2.62
N ALA A 297 8.15 -3.54 3.10
CA ALA A 297 7.37 -2.32 3.06
C ALA A 297 7.79 -1.37 4.19
N ASP A 298 8.27 -0.18 3.84
CA ASP A 298 8.71 0.84 4.79
C ASP A 298 8.57 2.23 4.15
N VAL A 299 7.34 2.65 3.92
CA VAL A 299 7.02 3.92 3.25
C VAL A 299 7.46 5.12 4.09
N SER A 300 7.34 5.02 5.40
CA SER A 300 7.71 6.11 6.34
C SER A 300 9.20 6.12 6.72
N GLY A 301 9.98 5.10 6.31
CA GLY A 301 11.40 4.99 6.66
C GLY A 301 11.67 4.71 8.14
N ASN A 302 10.70 4.15 8.87
CA ASN A 302 10.76 3.93 10.31
C ASN A 302 11.01 2.47 10.71
N ALA A 303 11.20 1.56 9.76
CA ALA A 303 11.46 0.15 10.07
C ALA A 303 12.70 0.01 10.97
N THR A 304 12.52 -0.66 12.11
CA THR A 304 13.58 -0.92 13.09
C THR A 304 14.28 -2.23 12.78
N ILE A 305 13.51 -3.28 12.55
CA ILE A 305 13.97 -4.63 12.24
C ILE A 305 13.38 -5.05 10.89
N ALA A 306 14.18 -5.65 10.03
CA ALA A 306 13.73 -6.40 8.87
C ALA A 306 14.08 -7.88 9.06
N ALA A 307 13.09 -8.76 8.93
CA ALA A 307 13.25 -10.19 9.18
C ALA A 307 12.62 -11.02 8.05
N THR A 308 13.09 -12.27 7.89
CA THR A 308 12.46 -13.24 6.98
C THR A 308 11.71 -14.34 7.70
N SER A 309 11.95 -14.50 8.99
CA SER A 309 11.17 -15.38 9.86
C SER A 309 11.05 -14.81 11.27
N LEU A 310 9.99 -15.20 11.95
CA LEU A 310 9.73 -14.82 13.34
C LEU A 310 9.60 -16.08 14.22
N THR A 311 10.23 -16.01 15.39
CA THR A 311 9.88 -16.81 16.56
C THR A 311 9.31 -15.87 17.62
N ARG A 312 8.68 -16.40 18.67
CA ARG A 312 8.15 -15.56 19.77
C ARG A 312 8.64 -16.00 21.13
N THR A 313 8.73 -15.04 22.04
CA THR A 313 8.87 -15.24 23.48
C THR A 313 7.77 -14.45 24.18
N GLY A 314 7.37 -14.89 25.38
CA GLY A 314 6.30 -14.25 26.13
C GLY A 314 4.92 -14.37 25.47
N GLU A 315 3.96 -13.67 26.05
CA GLU A 315 2.58 -13.57 25.55
C GLU A 315 2.07 -12.14 25.71
N CYS A 316 1.17 -11.73 24.83
CA CYS A 316 0.55 -10.40 24.95
C CYS A 316 -0.17 -10.25 26.30
N PRO A 317 -0.02 -9.10 26.99
CA PRO A 317 -0.66 -8.87 28.28
C PRO A 317 -2.18 -9.00 28.17
N GLN A 318 -2.79 -9.91 28.92
CA GLN A 318 -4.21 -10.24 28.80
C GLN A 318 -5.15 -9.04 29.04
N GLN A 319 -4.80 -8.17 30.03
CA GLN A 319 -5.58 -6.97 30.29
C GLN A 319 -5.52 -5.97 29.12
N TRP A 320 -4.37 -5.87 28.45
CA TRP A 320 -4.22 -5.06 27.26
C TRP A 320 -5.03 -5.61 26.10
N LEU A 321 -4.99 -6.93 25.85
CA LEU A 321 -5.80 -7.58 24.83
C LEU A 321 -7.30 -7.34 25.05
N ALA A 322 -7.78 -7.47 26.29
CA ALA A 322 -9.17 -7.20 26.64
C ALA A 322 -9.57 -5.75 26.32
N ALA A 323 -8.75 -4.77 26.75
CA ALA A 323 -9.01 -3.37 26.45
C ALA A 323 -8.97 -3.05 24.94
N CYS A 324 -8.05 -3.65 24.20
CA CYS A 324 -8.02 -3.50 22.73
C CYS A 324 -9.27 -4.09 22.08
N ALA A 325 -9.76 -5.24 22.57
CA ALA A 325 -10.98 -5.87 22.05
C ALA A 325 -12.24 -5.02 22.34
N GLU A 326 -12.30 -4.33 23.50
CA GLU A 326 -13.38 -3.37 23.80
C GLU A 326 -13.38 -2.19 22.81
N VAL A 327 -12.20 -1.63 22.52
CA VAL A 327 -12.03 -0.55 21.53
C VAL A 327 -12.43 -1.02 20.13
N ASP A 328 -12.03 -2.23 19.74
CA ASP A 328 -12.42 -2.81 18.44
C ASP A 328 -13.94 -3.07 18.37
N GLY A 329 -14.53 -3.59 19.44
CA GLY A 329 -15.97 -3.79 19.54
C GLY A 329 -16.76 -2.49 19.34
N ALA A 330 -16.29 -1.40 19.96
CA ALA A 330 -16.90 -0.09 19.78
C ALA A 330 -16.74 0.45 18.34
N ALA A 331 -15.58 0.22 17.70
CA ALA A 331 -15.36 0.59 16.30
C ALA A 331 -16.31 -0.15 15.35
N ARG A 332 -16.48 -1.47 15.55
CA ARG A 332 -17.42 -2.29 14.79
C ARG A 332 -18.86 -1.84 14.98
N SER A 333 -19.26 -1.57 16.24
CA SER A 333 -20.61 -1.06 16.54
C SER A 333 -20.88 0.25 15.81
N HIS A 334 -19.92 1.17 15.81
CA HIS A 334 -20.04 2.43 15.09
C HIS A 334 -20.24 2.24 13.58
N VAL A 335 -19.50 1.32 12.95
CA VAL A 335 -19.73 0.99 11.52
C VAL A 335 -21.14 0.47 11.29
N LEU A 336 -21.63 -0.43 12.15
CA LEU A 336 -22.97 -0.99 12.05
C LEU A 336 -24.07 0.05 12.26
N GLU A 337 -23.88 0.98 13.19
CA GLU A 337 -24.78 2.11 13.43
C GLU A 337 -24.91 2.97 12.17
N VAL A 338 -23.77 3.37 11.57
CA VAL A 338 -23.74 4.14 10.33
C VAL A 338 -24.43 3.40 9.19
N VAL A 339 -24.18 2.10 9.02
CA VAL A 339 -24.87 1.27 8.01
C VAL A 339 -26.37 1.20 8.27
N ALA A 340 -26.78 1.09 9.53
CA ALA A 340 -28.20 1.04 9.90
C ALA A 340 -28.91 2.37 9.64
N GLU A 341 -28.26 3.48 9.91
CA GLU A 341 -28.78 4.83 9.61
C GLU A 341 -29.02 5.02 8.10
N LEU A 342 -28.02 4.67 7.26
CA LEU A 342 -28.14 4.74 5.79
C LEU A 342 -29.30 3.88 5.27
N ARG A 343 -29.52 2.68 5.81
CA ARG A 343 -30.63 1.80 5.44
C ARG A 343 -32.00 2.32 5.87
N ALA A 344 -32.07 2.96 7.04
CA ALA A 344 -33.31 3.57 7.52
C ALA A 344 -33.75 4.70 6.60
N GLU A 345 -32.82 5.51 6.10
CA GLU A 345 -33.08 6.59 5.14
C GLU A 345 -33.59 6.04 3.80
N GLU A 346 -33.01 4.95 3.27
CA GLU A 346 -33.49 4.26 2.05
C GLU A 346 -34.94 3.79 2.21
N THR A 347 -35.26 3.18 3.36
CA THR A 347 -36.58 2.63 3.63
C THR A 347 -37.64 3.72 3.77
N ALA A 348 -37.29 4.83 4.39
CA ALA A 348 -38.18 5.99 4.55
C ALA A 348 -38.50 6.66 3.20
N SER A 349 -37.50 6.75 2.32
CA SER A 349 -37.66 7.33 0.97
C SER A 349 -38.52 6.44 0.06
N SER A 350 -38.43 5.11 0.19
CA SER A 350 -39.22 4.14 -0.59
C SER A 350 -40.68 4.03 -0.11
N ALA A 351 -40.98 4.42 1.13
CA ALA A 351 -42.31 4.34 1.73
C ALA A 351 -43.18 5.61 1.48
N ALA A 352 -42.68 6.61 0.81
CA ALA A 352 -43.47 7.80 0.48
C ALA A 352 -44.64 7.44 -0.47
N PRO A 353 -45.92 7.71 -0.13
CA PRO A 353 -47.06 7.22 -0.88
C PRO A 353 -47.11 7.92 -2.26
N THR A 354 -47.07 7.11 -3.31
CA THR A 354 -47.48 7.49 -4.66
C THR A 354 -48.98 7.76 -4.70
N THR A 355 -49.41 8.90 -4.23
CA THR A 355 -50.78 9.33 -4.52
C THR A 355 -50.83 9.87 -5.95
N SER A 356 -51.19 8.97 -6.86
CA SER A 356 -51.56 9.30 -8.22
C SER A 356 -52.85 10.10 -8.24
N SER A 357 -52.77 11.41 -8.46
CA SER A 357 -53.84 12.16 -9.10
C SER A 357 -53.23 12.86 -10.30
N VAL A 358 -53.68 12.44 -11.46
CA VAL A 358 -53.39 12.99 -12.78
C VAL A 358 -53.77 14.46 -12.82
N SER A 359 -52.83 15.35 -12.87
CA SER A 359 -53.00 16.64 -13.56
C SER A 359 -51.62 17.22 -13.88
N SER A 360 -51.50 17.59 -15.11
CA SER A 360 -50.41 18.12 -15.92
C SER A 360 -49.42 19.05 -15.23
N VAL A 361 -48.15 18.97 -15.74
CA VAL A 361 -47.07 19.95 -15.71
C VAL A 361 -46.13 19.83 -14.50
N SER A 362 -44.90 19.35 -14.80
CA SER A 362 -43.64 19.47 -14.01
C SER A 362 -43.75 19.07 -12.51
N ALA A 363 -43.99 17.78 -12.25
CA ALA A 363 -43.62 17.22 -10.96
C ALA A 363 -42.12 16.90 -11.05
N GLU A 364 -41.24 17.67 -10.43
CA GLU A 364 -39.95 17.22 -9.95
C GLU A 364 -40.24 16.04 -9.02
N CYS A 365 -39.97 14.85 -9.50
CA CYS A 365 -39.99 13.64 -8.68
C CYS A 365 -39.03 13.88 -7.54
N ALA A 366 -39.46 13.78 -6.28
CA ALA A 366 -38.57 13.85 -5.15
C ALA A 366 -37.44 12.83 -5.39
N PRO A 367 -36.18 13.22 -5.21
CA PRO A 367 -35.04 12.31 -5.47
C PRO A 367 -35.22 11.11 -4.57
N VAL A 368 -35.33 9.92 -5.17
CA VAL A 368 -35.23 8.66 -4.43
C VAL A 368 -33.82 8.60 -3.87
N GLU A 369 -33.68 8.65 -2.56
CA GLU A 369 -32.38 8.50 -1.93
C GLU A 369 -31.87 7.09 -2.20
N LEU A 370 -30.78 7.00 -2.98
CA LEU A 370 -30.13 5.74 -3.31
C LEU A 370 -29.17 5.34 -2.19
N PRO A 371 -28.96 4.03 -1.94
CA PRO A 371 -28.02 3.55 -0.94
C PRO A 371 -26.59 3.96 -1.26
N CYS A 372 -25.73 3.90 -0.25
CA CYS A 372 -24.29 4.08 -0.43
C CYS A 372 -23.62 2.73 -0.72
N GLY A 373 -22.47 2.72 -1.38
CA GLY A 373 -21.75 1.47 -1.67
C GLY A 373 -21.31 0.68 -0.43
N VAL A 374 -21.22 1.29 0.75
CA VAL A 374 -20.94 0.59 2.02
C VAL A 374 -22.09 -0.34 2.43
N ASP A 375 -23.34 0.01 2.11
CA ASP A 375 -24.50 -0.84 2.36
C ASP A 375 -24.47 -2.09 1.49
N VAL A 376 -24.07 -1.92 0.22
CA VAL A 376 -23.89 -3.04 -0.71
C VAL A 376 -22.77 -3.95 -0.20
N ALA A 377 -21.65 -3.38 0.26
CA ALA A 377 -20.55 -4.13 0.85
C ALA A 377 -20.99 -4.92 2.09
N TYR A 378 -21.80 -4.29 2.95
CA TYR A 378 -22.35 -4.97 4.11
C TYR A 378 -23.23 -6.15 3.72
N ALA A 379 -24.15 -5.98 2.76
CA ALA A 379 -25.04 -7.05 2.32
C ALA A 379 -24.27 -8.20 1.63
N VAL A 380 -23.26 -7.89 0.82
CA VAL A 380 -22.37 -8.89 0.20
C VAL A 380 -21.57 -9.63 1.29
N GLY A 381 -21.04 -8.91 2.26
CA GLY A 381 -20.27 -9.48 3.36
C GLY A 381 -21.06 -10.47 4.20
N GLU A 382 -22.30 -10.13 4.57
CA GLU A 382 -23.23 -11.02 5.29
C GLU A 382 -23.45 -12.35 4.55
N VAL A 383 -23.68 -12.28 3.22
CA VAL A 383 -23.90 -13.49 2.41
C VAL A 383 -22.63 -14.36 2.37
N VAL A 384 -21.47 -13.74 2.19
CA VAL A 384 -20.18 -14.46 2.15
C VAL A 384 -19.82 -15.02 3.53
N ALA A 385 -20.09 -14.29 4.60
CA ALA A 385 -19.83 -14.75 5.97
C ALA A 385 -20.68 -15.98 6.32
N ALA A 386 -21.91 -16.05 5.84
CA ALA A 386 -22.85 -17.13 6.10
C ALA A 386 -22.47 -18.46 5.43
N ASP A 387 -21.75 -18.46 4.30
CA ASP A 387 -21.31 -19.69 3.61
C ASP A 387 -19.78 -19.76 3.49
N PRO A 388 -19.12 -20.65 4.25
CA PRO A 388 -17.65 -20.79 4.20
C PRO A 388 -17.11 -21.30 2.85
N ARG A 389 -17.97 -21.83 1.97
CA ARG A 389 -17.61 -22.29 0.63
C ARG A 389 -17.50 -21.13 -0.37
N MET A 390 -18.12 -19.99 -0.06
CA MET A 390 -18.07 -18.82 -0.95
C MET A 390 -16.68 -18.19 -0.96
N LEU A 391 -16.23 -17.83 -2.14
CA LEU A 391 -15.03 -17.04 -2.36
C LEU A 391 -15.43 -15.63 -2.81
N LEU A 392 -14.84 -14.63 -2.21
CA LEU A 392 -15.09 -13.24 -2.53
C LEU A 392 -13.91 -12.62 -3.28
N PHE A 393 -14.11 -12.22 -4.53
CA PHE A 393 -13.21 -11.32 -5.24
C PHE A 393 -13.68 -9.89 -5.04
N VAL A 394 -12.78 -8.99 -4.65
CA VAL A 394 -13.12 -7.59 -4.39
C VAL A 394 -12.30 -6.67 -5.27
N GLY A 395 -12.97 -5.80 -6.02
CA GLY A 395 -12.32 -4.79 -6.85
C GLY A 395 -11.64 -3.71 -6.00
N SER A 396 -10.58 -3.15 -6.55
CA SER A 396 -9.89 -1.98 -5.99
C SER A 396 -10.85 -0.78 -5.84
N SER A 397 -10.39 0.33 -5.25
CA SER A 397 -11.17 1.55 -4.99
C SER A 397 -12.07 1.44 -3.74
N ASN A 398 -13.35 1.80 -3.82
CA ASN A 398 -14.30 1.77 -2.70
C ASN A 398 -14.65 0.33 -2.26
N PRO A 399 -14.96 -0.63 -3.15
CA PRO A 399 -15.40 -1.97 -2.74
C PRO A 399 -14.50 -2.63 -1.71
N VAL A 400 -13.17 -2.61 -1.93
CA VAL A 400 -12.22 -3.24 -1.01
C VAL A 400 -12.12 -2.51 0.34
N ARG A 401 -12.35 -1.20 0.37
CA ARG A 401 -12.39 -0.41 1.60
C ARG A 401 -13.65 -0.69 2.39
N ASP A 402 -14.77 -0.73 1.69
CA ASP A 402 -16.09 -0.96 2.29
C ASP A 402 -16.19 -2.36 2.91
N ILE A 403 -15.72 -3.41 2.23
CA ILE A 403 -15.62 -4.77 2.80
C ILE A 403 -14.69 -4.79 4.01
N SER A 404 -13.54 -4.14 3.93
CA SER A 404 -12.59 -4.08 5.06
C SER A 404 -13.16 -3.37 6.30
N LEU A 405 -14.06 -2.42 6.12
CA LEU A 405 -14.74 -1.71 7.20
C LEU A 405 -15.90 -2.54 7.79
N THR A 406 -16.73 -3.12 6.93
CA THR A 406 -17.96 -3.82 7.35
C THR A 406 -17.69 -5.24 7.83
N HIS A 407 -16.79 -5.97 7.16
CA HIS A 407 -16.46 -7.37 7.42
C HIS A 407 -14.94 -7.61 7.41
N PRO A 408 -14.19 -7.01 8.33
CA PRO A 408 -12.72 -7.15 8.34
C PRO A 408 -12.27 -8.62 8.46
N GLU A 409 -13.08 -9.48 9.11
CA GLU A 409 -12.80 -10.91 9.27
C GLU A 409 -12.80 -11.68 7.95
N LEU A 410 -13.43 -11.15 6.90
CA LEU A 410 -13.37 -11.73 5.56
C LEU A 410 -12.05 -11.47 4.85
N GLY A 411 -11.19 -10.59 5.36
CA GLY A 411 -9.91 -10.24 4.73
C GLY A 411 -9.13 -11.45 4.21
N PRO A 412 -8.89 -12.50 5.00
CA PRO A 412 -8.19 -13.72 4.56
C PRO A 412 -8.95 -14.57 3.53
N ARG A 413 -10.25 -14.38 3.38
CA ARG A 413 -11.11 -15.08 2.40
C ARG A 413 -11.29 -14.30 1.11
N CYS A 414 -10.81 -13.07 1.04
CA CYS A 414 -10.87 -12.23 -0.15
C CYS A 414 -9.73 -12.53 -1.13
N TRP A 415 -10.03 -12.35 -2.42
CA TRP A 415 -9.05 -12.17 -3.48
C TRP A 415 -9.14 -10.75 -4.03
N VAL A 416 -8.00 -10.17 -4.35
CA VAL A 416 -7.93 -8.77 -4.78
C VAL A 416 -6.77 -8.56 -5.75
N ASN A 417 -6.94 -7.68 -6.74
CA ASN A 417 -5.86 -7.25 -7.63
C ASN A 417 -5.19 -5.99 -7.05
N ARG A 418 -4.41 -6.15 -5.95
CA ARG A 418 -3.80 -5.01 -5.26
C ARG A 418 -2.28 -4.89 -5.41
N GLY A 419 -1.66 -5.75 -6.20
CA GLY A 419 -0.22 -5.62 -6.51
C GLY A 419 0.11 -4.25 -7.11
N ALA A 420 -0.68 -3.80 -8.08
CA ALA A 420 -0.63 -2.46 -8.67
C ALA A 420 -1.92 -1.65 -8.46
N SER A 421 -2.96 -2.27 -7.86
CA SER A 421 -4.25 -1.64 -7.52
C SER A 421 -5.02 -1.05 -8.71
N GLY A 422 -4.86 -1.62 -9.91
CA GLY A 422 -5.60 -1.23 -11.12
C GLY A 422 -7.06 -1.63 -11.08
N ILE A 423 -7.86 -1.06 -11.98
CA ILE A 423 -9.26 -1.43 -12.24
C ILE A 423 -9.40 -2.39 -13.43
N ASP A 424 -8.31 -2.66 -14.12
CA ASP A 424 -8.21 -3.56 -15.26
C ASP A 424 -8.29 -5.03 -14.82
N GLY A 425 -8.87 -5.89 -15.67
CA GLY A 425 -8.88 -7.33 -15.52
C GLY A 425 -9.64 -7.90 -14.33
N ASN A 426 -10.53 -7.15 -13.67
CA ASN A 426 -11.22 -7.61 -12.45
C ASN A 426 -12.23 -8.74 -12.74
N ILE A 427 -13.05 -8.59 -13.78
CA ILE A 427 -14.01 -9.63 -14.20
C ILE A 427 -13.27 -10.86 -14.70
N SER A 428 -12.20 -10.65 -15.50
CA SER A 428 -11.36 -11.72 -16.03
C SER A 428 -10.67 -12.51 -14.91
N THR A 429 -10.16 -11.84 -13.88
CA THR A 429 -9.56 -12.50 -12.71
C THR A 429 -10.61 -13.29 -11.93
N ALA A 430 -11.79 -12.72 -11.68
CA ALA A 430 -12.88 -13.40 -10.98
C ALA A 430 -13.35 -14.63 -11.77
N SER A 431 -13.42 -14.54 -13.10
CA SER A 431 -13.74 -15.67 -13.98
C SER A 431 -12.70 -16.79 -13.85
N GLY A 432 -11.42 -16.47 -13.84
CA GLY A 432 -10.35 -17.46 -13.62
C GLY A 432 -10.44 -18.14 -12.26
N LEU A 433 -10.76 -17.40 -11.20
CA LEU A 433 -11.00 -17.97 -9.87
C LEU A 433 -12.21 -18.91 -9.89
N ALA A 434 -13.31 -18.52 -10.54
CA ALA A 434 -14.53 -19.30 -10.61
C ALA A 434 -14.37 -20.58 -11.43
N LEU A 435 -13.53 -20.60 -12.44
CA LEU A 435 -13.20 -21.83 -13.20
C LEU A 435 -12.48 -22.88 -12.35
N HIS A 436 -11.81 -22.47 -11.29
CA HIS A 436 -11.04 -23.38 -10.44
C HIS A 436 -11.71 -23.66 -9.10
N HIS A 437 -12.52 -22.75 -8.60
CA HIS A 437 -13.20 -22.88 -7.31
C HIS A 437 -14.47 -23.70 -7.43
N SER A 438 -14.65 -24.68 -6.53
CA SER A 438 -15.83 -25.57 -6.55
C SER A 438 -17.09 -24.98 -5.91
N GLY A 439 -16.95 -23.94 -5.09
CA GLY A 439 -18.06 -23.22 -4.45
C GLY A 439 -18.45 -21.95 -5.22
N PRO A 440 -19.47 -21.21 -4.77
CA PRO A 440 -19.84 -19.94 -5.38
C PRO A 440 -18.73 -18.92 -5.30
N VAL A 441 -18.57 -18.13 -6.36
CA VAL A 441 -17.64 -16.98 -6.41
C VAL A 441 -18.45 -15.70 -6.60
N ILE A 442 -18.24 -14.75 -5.72
CA ILE A 442 -18.81 -13.41 -5.82
C ILE A 442 -17.69 -12.44 -6.20
N ALA A 443 -17.89 -11.66 -7.27
CA ALA A 443 -17.04 -10.55 -7.64
C ALA A 443 -17.76 -9.25 -7.29
N PHE A 444 -17.32 -8.56 -6.23
CA PHE A 444 -17.86 -7.27 -5.81
C PHE A 444 -17.02 -6.12 -6.37
N LEU A 445 -17.60 -5.33 -7.26
CA LEU A 445 -16.93 -4.31 -8.07
C LEU A 445 -17.64 -2.96 -7.97
N GLY A 446 -16.91 -1.87 -8.24
CA GLY A 446 -17.49 -0.60 -8.66
C GLY A 446 -17.78 -0.61 -10.17
N ASP A 447 -18.65 0.30 -10.60
CA ASP A 447 -19.11 0.44 -11.98
C ASP A 447 -17.98 0.69 -12.98
N LEU A 448 -17.06 1.63 -12.70
CA LEU A 448 -15.92 1.90 -13.57
C LEU A 448 -15.01 0.68 -13.77
N ALA A 449 -14.81 -0.13 -12.73
CA ALA A 449 -14.04 -1.36 -12.86
C ALA A 449 -14.78 -2.41 -13.71
N ALA A 450 -16.11 -2.50 -13.58
CA ALA A 450 -16.93 -3.38 -14.39
C ALA A 450 -16.99 -2.93 -15.86
N VAL A 451 -17.11 -1.64 -16.12
CA VAL A 451 -17.06 -1.07 -17.48
C VAL A 451 -15.69 -1.31 -18.11
N HIS A 452 -14.62 -1.05 -17.36
CA HIS A 452 -13.25 -1.15 -17.86
C HIS A 452 -12.89 -2.58 -18.30
N ASP A 453 -13.36 -3.59 -17.58
CA ASP A 453 -13.12 -5.01 -17.90
C ASP A 453 -14.38 -5.73 -18.41
N SER A 454 -15.32 -5.02 -19.02
CA SER A 454 -16.51 -5.62 -19.62
C SER A 454 -16.19 -6.67 -20.68
N GLY A 455 -15.03 -6.54 -21.36
CA GLY A 455 -14.51 -7.56 -22.27
C GLY A 455 -14.23 -8.92 -21.60
N GLY A 456 -14.03 -8.96 -20.28
CA GLY A 456 -13.91 -10.19 -19.50
C GLY A 456 -15.18 -11.06 -19.49
N LEU A 457 -16.32 -10.49 -19.89
CA LEU A 457 -17.58 -11.24 -20.13
C LEU A 457 -17.61 -11.98 -21.47
N LEU A 458 -16.68 -11.67 -22.38
CA LEU A 458 -16.59 -12.37 -23.65
C LEU A 458 -15.92 -13.72 -23.46
N ILE A 459 -16.71 -14.77 -23.45
CA ILE A 459 -16.21 -16.15 -23.44
C ILE A 459 -16.57 -16.78 -24.78
N PRO A 460 -15.60 -17.23 -25.61
CA PRO A 460 -15.89 -17.89 -26.88
C PRO A 460 -16.75 -19.13 -26.69
N THR A 461 -17.58 -19.47 -27.69
CA THR A 461 -18.57 -20.57 -27.60
C THR A 461 -17.96 -21.97 -27.44
N LEU A 462 -16.69 -22.13 -27.80
CA LEU A 462 -15.96 -23.40 -27.65
C LEU A 462 -15.14 -23.47 -26.34
N GLU A 463 -15.17 -22.40 -25.54
CA GLU A 463 -14.43 -22.32 -24.29
C GLU A 463 -15.29 -22.64 -23.07
N THR A 464 -14.65 -23.11 -22.01
CA THR A 464 -15.31 -23.38 -20.74
C THR A 464 -15.69 -22.08 -20.05
N ALA A 465 -16.98 -21.87 -19.77
CA ALA A 465 -17.47 -20.76 -18.98
C ALA A 465 -17.51 -21.12 -17.48
N PRO A 466 -17.30 -20.15 -16.57
CA PRO A 466 -17.59 -20.35 -15.15
C PRO A 466 -19.07 -20.70 -14.95
N ARG A 467 -19.36 -21.58 -13.99
CA ARG A 467 -20.74 -21.99 -13.67
C ARG A 467 -21.26 -21.42 -12.35
N ASN A 468 -20.43 -20.70 -11.63
CA ASN A 468 -20.62 -20.30 -10.22
C ASN A 468 -20.22 -18.85 -9.94
N LEU A 469 -20.18 -17.98 -10.96
CA LEU A 469 -19.76 -16.59 -10.83
C LEU A 469 -20.94 -15.63 -10.75
N THR A 470 -21.04 -14.87 -9.66
CA THR A 470 -21.95 -13.73 -9.52
C THR A 470 -21.14 -12.45 -9.44
N ILE A 471 -21.33 -11.54 -10.39
CA ILE A 471 -20.72 -10.21 -10.41
C ILE A 471 -21.73 -9.24 -9.79
N VAL A 472 -21.37 -8.63 -8.67
CA VAL A 472 -22.17 -7.61 -8.00
C VAL A 472 -21.50 -6.25 -8.23
N VAL A 473 -22.22 -5.32 -8.81
CA VAL A 473 -21.71 -3.99 -9.13
C VAL A 473 -22.46 -2.93 -8.30
N ALA A 474 -21.73 -2.24 -7.44
CA ALA A 474 -22.21 -1.00 -6.84
C ALA A 474 -22.00 0.13 -7.85
N ASN A 475 -23.11 0.60 -8.45
CA ASN A 475 -23.10 1.57 -9.53
C ASN A 475 -23.49 2.96 -9.02
N ASP A 476 -22.49 3.82 -8.80
CA ASP A 476 -22.67 5.24 -8.45
C ASP A 476 -22.46 6.19 -9.65
N ASP A 477 -22.43 5.63 -10.86
CA ASP A 477 -22.24 6.31 -12.15
C ASP A 477 -20.92 7.09 -12.20
N GLY A 478 -19.83 6.48 -11.71
CA GLY A 478 -18.51 7.07 -11.90
C GLY A 478 -17.46 6.84 -10.81
N GLY A 479 -16.57 7.81 -10.66
CA GLY A 479 -15.39 7.74 -9.80
C GLY A 479 -15.63 8.13 -8.34
N GLY A 480 -16.54 7.46 -7.63
CA GLY A 480 -16.92 7.79 -6.25
C GLY A 480 -15.76 7.84 -5.24
N ILE A 481 -14.66 7.13 -5.48
CA ILE A 481 -13.49 7.20 -4.60
C ILE A 481 -12.85 8.59 -4.56
N PHE A 482 -12.87 9.32 -5.67
CA PHE A 482 -12.25 10.65 -5.73
C PHE A 482 -12.95 11.67 -4.86
N ALA A 483 -14.24 11.46 -4.53
CA ALA A 483 -14.96 12.30 -3.57
C ALA A 483 -14.38 12.22 -2.15
N THR A 484 -13.68 11.13 -1.80
CA THR A 484 -13.06 10.93 -0.48
C THR A 484 -11.61 11.40 -0.41
N LEU A 485 -11.06 11.88 -1.53
CA LEU A 485 -9.70 12.38 -1.65
C LEU A 485 -9.68 13.92 -1.75
N GLU A 486 -8.49 14.49 -1.86
CA GLU A 486 -8.28 15.95 -1.94
C GLU A 486 -9.07 16.60 -3.08
N GLN A 487 -9.28 15.88 -4.19
CA GLN A 487 -10.05 16.34 -5.36
C GLN A 487 -11.55 16.51 -5.07
N GLY A 488 -12.07 15.83 -4.05
CA GLY A 488 -13.46 15.96 -3.59
C GLY A 488 -13.74 17.21 -2.76
N ALA A 489 -12.74 18.05 -2.50
CA ALA A 489 -12.93 19.27 -1.74
C ALA A 489 -13.86 20.27 -2.47
N PRO A 490 -14.71 21.02 -1.74
CA PRO A 490 -15.66 21.97 -2.35
C PRO A 490 -15.03 22.98 -3.30
N ALA A 491 -13.76 23.33 -3.10
CA ALA A 491 -13.00 24.24 -3.98
C ALA A 491 -12.87 23.71 -5.43
N TYR A 492 -12.99 22.40 -5.65
CA TYR A 492 -12.85 21.77 -6.96
C TYR A 492 -14.18 21.27 -7.54
N ALA A 493 -15.31 21.52 -6.88
CA ALA A 493 -16.63 20.99 -7.24
C ALA A 493 -17.02 21.24 -8.70
N THR A 494 -16.68 22.42 -9.25
CA THR A 494 -16.99 22.80 -10.64
C THR A 494 -16.33 21.89 -11.68
N GLN A 495 -15.18 21.31 -11.36
CA GLN A 495 -14.39 20.48 -12.28
C GLN A 495 -14.51 18.99 -11.94
N PHE A 496 -15.01 18.67 -10.75
CA PHE A 496 -15.00 17.32 -10.19
C PHE A 496 -15.69 16.31 -11.09
N GLU A 497 -16.93 16.57 -11.49
CA GLU A 497 -17.73 15.62 -12.27
C GLU A 497 -17.09 15.28 -13.61
N ARG A 498 -16.50 16.25 -14.29
CA ARG A 498 -15.86 16.03 -15.59
C ARG A 498 -14.52 15.31 -15.48
N LEU A 499 -13.70 15.63 -14.48
CA LEU A 499 -12.31 15.17 -14.41
C LEU A 499 -12.12 13.91 -13.56
N PHE A 500 -12.99 13.72 -12.56
CA PHE A 500 -12.84 12.66 -11.55
C PHE A 500 -14.11 11.82 -11.38
N GLY A 501 -15.28 12.44 -11.33
CA GLY A 501 -16.57 11.76 -11.27
C GLY A 501 -16.81 10.93 -12.51
N VAL A 502 -16.58 11.51 -13.68
CA VAL A 502 -16.67 10.85 -15.00
C VAL A 502 -17.95 10.02 -15.13
N PRO A 503 -19.14 10.63 -15.01
CA PRO A 503 -20.38 9.90 -15.17
C PRO A 503 -20.44 9.27 -16.56
N HIS A 504 -20.60 7.94 -16.59
CA HIS A 504 -20.45 7.17 -17.84
C HIS A 504 -21.80 6.86 -18.50
N GLY A 505 -22.91 6.87 -17.77
CA GLY A 505 -24.26 6.61 -18.29
C GLY A 505 -24.43 5.22 -18.94
N VAL A 506 -23.59 4.24 -18.62
CA VAL A 506 -23.65 2.90 -19.22
C VAL A 506 -24.88 2.17 -18.75
N ASN A 507 -25.63 1.59 -19.69
CA ASN A 507 -26.73 0.69 -19.40
C ASN A 507 -26.18 -0.74 -19.24
N PHE A 508 -26.03 -1.22 -18.01
CA PHE A 508 -25.48 -2.55 -17.72
C PHE A 508 -26.40 -3.68 -18.19
N ALA A 509 -27.73 -3.48 -18.27
CA ALA A 509 -28.64 -4.47 -18.83
C ALA A 509 -28.33 -4.73 -20.31
N SER A 510 -28.12 -3.67 -21.08
CA SER A 510 -27.75 -3.78 -22.50
C SER A 510 -26.35 -4.38 -22.68
N LEU A 511 -25.42 -4.02 -21.81
CA LEU A 511 -24.06 -4.56 -21.80
C LEU A 511 -24.08 -6.08 -21.54
N ALA A 512 -24.75 -6.52 -20.48
CA ALA A 512 -24.88 -7.92 -20.13
C ALA A 512 -25.58 -8.73 -21.22
N ALA A 513 -26.68 -8.19 -21.79
CA ALA A 513 -27.38 -8.82 -22.92
C ALA A 513 -26.47 -8.98 -24.14
N GLY A 514 -25.63 -7.99 -24.47
CA GLY A 514 -24.67 -8.07 -25.56
C GLY A 514 -23.64 -9.19 -25.40
N TRP A 515 -23.29 -9.53 -24.15
CA TRP A 515 -22.40 -10.65 -23.82
C TRP A 515 -23.12 -11.97 -23.54
N GLY A 516 -24.47 -12.00 -23.56
CA GLY A 516 -25.25 -13.16 -23.25
C GLY A 516 -25.19 -13.56 -21.78
N VAL A 517 -25.03 -12.59 -20.86
CA VAL A 517 -24.94 -12.79 -19.42
C VAL A 517 -26.29 -12.45 -18.76
N GLU A 518 -26.73 -13.25 -17.81
CA GLU A 518 -27.94 -12.98 -17.03
C GLU A 518 -27.78 -11.69 -16.22
N TYR A 519 -28.72 -10.77 -16.35
CA TYR A 519 -28.71 -9.48 -15.66
C TYR A 519 -29.90 -9.33 -14.72
N ARG A 520 -29.61 -8.79 -13.53
CA ARG A 520 -30.64 -8.38 -12.57
C ARG A 520 -30.23 -7.04 -11.93
N GLN A 521 -31.15 -6.09 -11.92
CA GLN A 521 -31.06 -4.93 -11.04
C GLN A 521 -31.87 -5.21 -9.78
N CYS A 522 -31.31 -4.89 -8.60
CA CYS A 522 -32.00 -5.06 -7.33
C CYS A 522 -31.63 -3.95 -6.34
N THR A 523 -32.43 -3.83 -5.28
CA THR A 523 -32.11 -3.00 -4.11
C THR A 523 -31.12 -3.73 -3.20
N VAL A 524 -30.54 -3.03 -2.23
CA VAL A 524 -29.65 -3.64 -1.21
C VAL A 524 -30.42 -4.68 -0.39
N ALA A 525 -31.68 -4.44 -0.08
CA ALA A 525 -32.52 -5.37 0.67
C ALA A 525 -32.78 -6.70 -0.07
N GLU A 526 -32.88 -6.65 -1.39
CA GLU A 526 -33.10 -7.84 -2.23
C GLU A 526 -31.80 -8.59 -2.55
N LEU A 527 -30.64 -7.94 -2.40
CA LEU A 527 -29.35 -8.48 -2.83
C LEU A 527 -29.00 -9.84 -2.21
N PRO A 528 -29.20 -10.09 -0.90
CA PRO A 528 -28.93 -11.41 -0.32
C PRO A 528 -29.75 -12.52 -0.98
N THR A 529 -31.04 -12.27 -1.25
CA THR A 529 -31.93 -13.22 -1.94
C THR A 529 -31.46 -13.41 -3.38
N ALA A 530 -31.15 -12.34 -4.09
CA ALA A 530 -30.68 -12.37 -5.47
C ALA A 530 -29.40 -13.20 -5.64
N ILE A 531 -28.46 -13.13 -4.67
CA ILE A 531 -27.25 -13.95 -4.65
C ILE A 531 -27.61 -15.40 -4.28
N GLY A 532 -28.48 -15.62 -3.27
CA GLY A 532 -28.83 -16.95 -2.73
C GLY A 532 -29.63 -17.82 -3.68
N GLU A 533 -30.54 -17.25 -4.47
CA GLU A 533 -31.33 -17.99 -5.49
C GLU A 533 -30.41 -18.68 -6.50
N TYR A 534 -29.27 -18.11 -6.82
CA TYR A 534 -28.33 -18.70 -7.76
C TYR A 534 -27.57 -19.89 -7.17
N ALA A 535 -27.17 -19.82 -5.90
CA ALA A 535 -26.48 -20.92 -5.24
C ALA A 535 -27.33 -22.22 -5.16
N GLN A 536 -28.67 -22.11 -5.26
CA GLN A 536 -29.59 -23.25 -5.27
C GLN A 536 -29.84 -23.81 -6.68
N HIS A 537 -29.74 -22.99 -7.73
CA HIS A 537 -29.97 -23.42 -9.12
C HIS A 537 -28.85 -24.31 -9.69
N ASP A 538 -27.63 -24.23 -9.15
CA ASP A 538 -26.49 -25.04 -9.61
C ASP A 538 -26.73 -26.57 -9.44
N SER A 539 -27.56 -26.97 -8.49
CA SER A 539 -27.93 -28.39 -8.27
C SER A 539 -28.86 -28.97 -9.34
N THR A 540 -29.57 -28.12 -10.10
CA THR A 540 -30.53 -28.54 -11.12
C THR A 540 -29.96 -28.52 -12.54
N TYR A 541 -28.96 -27.67 -12.81
CA TYR A 541 -28.32 -27.59 -14.14
C TYR A 541 -27.32 -28.70 -14.45
N SER A 542 -26.87 -29.46 -13.46
CA SER A 542 -25.98 -30.61 -13.67
C SER A 542 -26.65 -31.79 -14.38
N GLN A 543 -27.97 -31.74 -14.65
CA GLN A 543 -28.75 -32.80 -15.29
C GLN A 543 -29.22 -32.48 -16.73
N CYS A 544 -28.95 -31.31 -17.25
CA CYS A 544 -29.33 -30.97 -18.63
C CYS A 544 -28.14 -31.12 -19.58
N GLU A 545 -27.92 -32.33 -20.08
CA GLU A 545 -27.20 -32.57 -21.35
C GLU A 545 -28.15 -32.24 -22.50
N GLY A 546 -28.23 -30.99 -22.94
CA GLY A 546 -29.02 -30.59 -24.09
C GLY A 546 -29.27 -29.09 -24.16
N THR A 547 -29.27 -28.52 -25.36
CA THR A 547 -29.57 -27.13 -25.69
C THR A 547 -30.85 -26.65 -24.98
N CYS A 548 -30.70 -25.74 -24.00
CA CYS A 548 -31.82 -25.04 -23.40
C CYS A 548 -32.51 -24.14 -24.44
N PRO A 549 -33.86 -24.10 -24.48
CA PRO A 549 -34.62 -23.36 -25.49
C PRO A 549 -34.61 -21.84 -25.33
N HIS A 550 -33.90 -21.26 -24.39
CA HIS A 550 -33.76 -19.81 -24.26
C HIS A 550 -32.41 -19.38 -24.84
N ASP A 551 -32.46 -19.11 -26.11
CA ASP A 551 -31.39 -18.71 -26.98
C ASP A 551 -30.55 -17.56 -26.40
N ASN A 552 -29.25 -17.78 -26.34
CA ASN A 552 -28.14 -16.84 -26.10
C ASN A 552 -27.73 -16.52 -24.65
N LEU A 553 -28.35 -17.00 -23.60
CA LEU A 553 -27.84 -16.81 -22.24
C LEU A 553 -26.78 -17.87 -21.91
N ARG A 554 -25.66 -17.40 -21.32
CA ARG A 554 -24.59 -18.27 -20.83
C ARG A 554 -24.91 -18.72 -19.41
N PRO A 555 -25.21 -20.02 -19.19
CA PRO A 555 -25.44 -20.50 -17.85
C PRO A 555 -24.17 -20.36 -17.00
N GLY A 556 -24.33 -19.83 -15.79
CA GLY A 556 -23.26 -19.82 -14.78
C GLY A 556 -22.57 -18.50 -14.50
N VAL A 557 -22.80 -17.46 -15.31
CA VAL A 557 -22.35 -16.10 -15.00
C VAL A 557 -23.56 -15.20 -14.84
N ARG A 558 -23.66 -14.51 -13.72
CA ARG A 558 -24.73 -13.55 -13.43
C ARG A 558 -24.16 -12.18 -13.11
N PHE A 559 -24.83 -11.15 -13.57
CA PHE A 559 -24.51 -9.76 -13.33
C PHE A 559 -25.64 -9.09 -12.53
N ILE A 560 -25.33 -8.66 -11.32
CA ILE A 560 -26.28 -7.97 -10.42
C ILE A 560 -25.83 -6.52 -10.29
N GLU A 561 -26.70 -5.59 -10.65
CA GLU A 561 -26.47 -4.16 -10.47
C GLU A 561 -27.26 -3.67 -9.25
N VAL A 562 -26.57 -2.96 -8.36
CA VAL A 562 -27.19 -2.17 -7.29
C VAL A 562 -26.84 -0.71 -7.54
N ARG A 563 -27.87 0.10 -7.82
CA ARG A 563 -27.69 1.56 -8.01
C ARG A 563 -27.38 2.18 -6.66
N THR A 564 -26.34 3.01 -6.63
CA THR A 564 -25.88 3.70 -5.43
C THR A 564 -25.62 5.17 -5.74
N GLN A 565 -25.38 5.96 -4.69
CA GLN A 565 -25.02 7.38 -4.83
C GLN A 565 -23.62 7.63 -4.28
N ARG A 566 -22.89 8.55 -4.92
CA ARG A 566 -21.55 8.98 -4.48
C ARG A 566 -21.54 10.28 -3.67
N GLN A 567 -22.64 11.00 -3.65
CA GLN A 567 -22.71 12.36 -3.09
C GLN A 567 -22.41 12.39 -1.59
N HIS A 568 -22.85 11.39 -0.82
CA HIS A 568 -22.60 11.28 0.62
C HIS A 568 -21.29 10.58 0.98
N ARG A 569 -20.49 10.14 -0.01
CA ARG A 569 -19.23 9.43 0.25
C ARG A 569 -18.23 10.25 1.06
N HIS A 570 -18.16 11.55 0.83
CA HIS A 570 -17.26 12.43 1.59
C HIS A 570 -17.69 12.56 3.05
N GLU A 571 -18.97 12.76 3.30
CA GLU A 571 -19.55 12.87 4.64
C GLU A 571 -19.44 11.55 5.39
N LEU A 572 -19.75 10.43 4.74
CA LEU A 572 -19.56 9.09 5.28
C LEU A 572 -18.09 8.83 5.67
N ALA A 573 -17.14 9.14 4.80
CA ALA A 573 -15.73 8.98 5.10
C ALA A 573 -15.28 9.86 6.26
N ALA A 574 -15.84 11.09 6.38
CA ALA A 574 -15.58 12.00 7.48
C ALA A 574 -16.18 11.47 8.80
N THR A 575 -17.41 10.95 8.77
CA THR A 575 -18.09 10.35 9.93
C THR A 575 -17.30 9.15 10.45
N LEU A 576 -16.95 8.21 9.57
CA LEU A 576 -16.19 7.01 9.93
C LEU A 576 -14.76 7.35 10.40
N SER A 577 -14.08 8.29 9.75
CA SER A 577 -12.71 8.67 10.12
C SER A 577 -12.64 9.61 11.34
N GLY A 578 -13.70 10.33 11.62
CA GLY A 578 -13.84 11.20 12.81
C GLY A 578 -14.12 10.43 14.09
N TRP A 579 -14.34 9.11 14.02
CA TRP A 579 -14.53 8.28 15.20
C TRP A 579 -13.20 8.14 15.98
N LEU A 580 -13.13 8.78 17.14
CA LEU A 580 -11.96 8.79 18.03
C LEU A 580 -12.18 7.95 19.30
N GLY A 581 -13.15 7.02 19.29
CA GLY A 581 -13.49 6.28 20.50
C GLY A 581 -13.92 7.24 21.59
N ARG A 582 -15.14 7.80 21.52
CA ARG A 582 -15.65 8.63 22.62
C ARG A 582 -15.62 7.80 23.89
N PRO A 583 -14.95 8.24 24.97
CA PRO A 583 -15.18 7.63 26.27
C PRO A 583 -16.67 7.77 26.56
N ASP A 584 -17.27 6.66 26.94
CA ASP A 584 -18.67 6.57 27.36
C ASP A 584 -19.03 7.77 28.23
N GLN A 585 -19.96 8.63 27.74
CA GLN A 585 -20.56 9.68 28.56
C GLN A 585 -21.67 9.15 29.49
N SER A 586 -21.77 7.83 29.68
CA SER A 586 -22.62 7.18 30.66
C SER A 586 -21.97 7.08 32.04
N GLY A 587 -21.11 8.02 32.39
CA GLY A 587 -20.60 8.21 33.76
C GLY A 587 -21.58 9.00 34.60
N ARG A 588 -22.57 8.32 35.19
CA ARG A 588 -23.17 8.67 36.49
C ARG A 588 -22.91 7.55 37.47
#